data_2c7177abaeaaeab41266631f65375e07
#
_entry.id   2c7177abaeaaeab41266631f65375e07
#
_cell.length_a   1.000
_cell.length_b   1.000
_cell.length_c   1.000
_cell.angle_alpha   90.00
_cell.angle_beta   90.00
_cell.angle_gamma   90.00
#
_symmetry.space_group_name_H-M   'P 1'
#
loop_
_entity.id
_entity.type
_entity.pdbx_description
1 polymer ?
#
loop_
_entity_poly.entity_id
_entity_poly.type
_entity_poly.pdbx_seq_one_letter_code
_entity_poly.pdbx_strand_id
1 'polypeptide(L)'
;MDSGKTHPGLKFMYWQKFCWDTEDLPIGFIQSMQMDKRSVISTILNYIFILLGKYSASPFKSYIARAYEAPFPDPTYKMGPRAMPSHVPTVPDQSLEEQRKAREFFSTWDKPFLSVFAGDDPVTNGIEKDVLEMCPNAKSAPHIGGGHFYQWTRPKELSELLINFIKEN
;
A
#
# COMPACT_ATOMS: atom_id res chain seq x y z
N MET A 1 7.37 -5.18 -13.14
CA MET A 1 6.73 -6.51 -13.23
C MET A 1 6.98 -7.16 -14.61
N ASP A 2 8.16 -6.99 -15.12
CA ASP A 2 8.54 -7.55 -16.44
C ASP A 2 9.29 -8.89 -16.33
N SER A 3 9.41 -9.43 -15.12
CA SER A 3 10.07 -10.74 -14.92
C SER A 3 9.21 -11.93 -15.34
N GLY A 4 7.97 -11.71 -15.78
CA GLY A 4 7.00 -12.75 -16.05
C GLY A 4 6.57 -13.56 -14.81
N LYS A 5 7.07 -13.17 -13.63
CA LYS A 5 6.91 -13.95 -12.38
C LYS A 5 5.84 -13.42 -11.44
N THR A 6 5.49 -12.13 -11.51
CA THR A 6 4.47 -11.53 -10.64
C THR A 6 3.46 -10.74 -11.46
N HIS A 7 2.35 -11.38 -11.75
CA HIS A 7 1.16 -10.69 -12.25
C HIS A 7 0.33 -10.27 -11.04
N PRO A 8 -0.20 -9.03 -10.99
CA PRO A 8 -1.00 -8.56 -9.85
C PRO A 8 -2.29 -9.37 -9.58
N GLY A 9 -2.58 -10.38 -10.36
CA GLY A 9 -3.71 -11.30 -10.14
C GLY A 9 -5.09 -10.66 -10.23
N LEU A 10 -6.12 -11.50 -10.37
CA LEU A 10 -7.51 -11.06 -10.49
C LEU A 10 -7.99 -10.21 -9.31
N LYS A 11 -7.55 -10.51 -8.09
CA LYS A 11 -7.94 -9.75 -6.89
C LYS A 11 -7.53 -8.29 -6.98
N PHE A 12 -6.34 -8.01 -7.52
CA PHE A 12 -5.87 -6.65 -7.70
C PHE A 12 -6.63 -5.93 -8.82
N MET A 13 -6.98 -6.62 -9.91
CA MET A 13 -7.82 -6.05 -10.97
C MET A 13 -9.22 -5.67 -10.45
N TYR A 14 -9.82 -6.50 -9.59
CA TYR A 14 -11.07 -6.16 -8.92
C TYR A 14 -10.90 -4.95 -7.99
N TRP A 15 -9.77 -4.85 -7.30
CA TRP A 15 -9.44 -3.68 -6.49
C TRP A 15 -9.31 -2.40 -7.33
N GLN A 16 -8.61 -2.45 -8.47
CA GLN A 16 -8.52 -1.33 -9.42
C GLN A 16 -9.91 -0.90 -9.87
N LYS A 17 -10.74 -1.86 -10.30
CA LYS A 17 -12.12 -1.59 -10.74
C LYS A 17 -12.96 -0.97 -9.61
N PHE A 18 -12.90 -1.53 -8.40
CA PHE A 18 -13.61 -1.00 -7.24
C PHE A 18 -13.20 0.45 -6.95
N CYS A 19 -11.92 0.76 -6.93
CA CYS A 19 -11.44 2.12 -6.70
C CYS A 19 -11.91 3.08 -7.79
N TRP A 20 -11.89 2.64 -9.05
CA TRP A 20 -12.31 3.48 -10.18
C TRP A 20 -13.80 3.75 -10.18
N ASP A 21 -14.63 2.74 -9.95
CA ASP A 21 -16.08 2.84 -10.03
C ASP A 21 -16.72 3.49 -8.78
N THR A 22 -16.03 3.51 -7.64
CA THR A 22 -16.57 4.01 -6.38
C THR A 22 -16.29 5.52 -6.26
N GLU A 23 -17.27 6.36 -6.55
CA GLU A 23 -17.12 7.81 -6.49
C GLU A 23 -16.78 8.29 -5.09
N ASP A 24 -17.53 7.87 -4.07
CA ASP A 24 -17.22 8.13 -2.66
C ASP A 24 -16.36 6.97 -2.09
N LEU A 25 -15.12 6.84 -2.61
CA LEU A 25 -14.19 5.80 -2.16
C LEU A 25 -13.99 5.89 -0.64
N PRO A 26 -14.21 4.78 0.11
CA PRO A 26 -14.12 4.78 1.57
C PRO A 26 -12.66 4.72 2.05
N ILE A 27 -11.88 5.75 1.77
CA ILE A 27 -10.44 5.82 2.01
C ILE A 27 -10.12 5.57 3.48
N GLY A 28 -10.77 6.31 4.37
CA GLY A 28 -10.55 6.16 5.81
C GLY A 28 -10.90 4.77 6.33
N PHE A 29 -11.95 4.14 5.77
CA PHE A 29 -12.31 2.77 6.14
C PHE A 29 -11.23 1.78 5.73
N ILE A 30 -10.76 1.87 4.49
CA ILE A 30 -9.74 0.99 3.92
C ILE A 30 -8.42 1.13 4.67
N GLN A 31 -7.94 2.35 4.86
CA GLN A 31 -6.67 2.62 5.52
C GLN A 31 -6.66 2.20 6.98
N SER A 32 -7.77 2.38 7.70
CA SER A 32 -7.86 2.04 9.11
C SER A 32 -8.14 0.55 9.38
N MET A 33 -8.36 -0.28 8.34
CA MET A 33 -8.70 -1.71 8.53
C MET A 33 -7.69 -2.50 9.35
N GLN A 34 -6.40 -2.21 9.21
CA GLN A 34 -5.33 -2.90 9.92
C GLN A 34 -4.84 -2.17 11.16
N MET A 35 -5.24 -0.90 11.33
CA MET A 35 -4.73 -0.04 12.40
C MET A 35 -5.69 0.07 13.59
N ASP A 36 -6.95 -0.30 13.41
CA ASP A 36 -8.01 0.07 14.34
C ASP A 36 -8.85 -1.13 14.80
N LYS A 37 -9.04 -1.24 16.11
CA LYS A 37 -10.00 -2.20 16.69
C LYS A 37 -11.41 -1.61 16.59
N ARG A 38 -12.16 -2.02 15.59
CA ARG A 38 -13.52 -1.55 15.37
C ARG A 38 -14.54 -2.45 16.06
N SER A 39 -15.62 -1.84 16.54
CA SER A 39 -16.79 -2.63 16.94
C SER A 39 -17.47 -3.22 15.70
N VAL A 40 -18.05 -4.41 15.84
CA VAL A 40 -18.82 -5.06 14.77
C VAL A 40 -19.94 -4.15 14.26
N ILE A 41 -20.65 -3.49 15.20
CA ILE A 41 -21.76 -2.58 14.87
C ILE A 41 -21.26 -1.41 14.01
N SER A 42 -20.17 -0.73 14.43
CA SER A 42 -19.58 0.37 13.65
C SER A 42 -19.16 -0.09 12.25
N THR A 43 -18.61 -1.29 12.14
CA THR A 43 -18.23 -1.87 10.85
C THR A 43 -19.43 -2.06 9.95
N ILE A 44 -20.51 -2.70 10.43
CA ILE A 44 -21.75 -2.91 9.68
C ILE A 44 -22.36 -1.58 9.21
N LEU A 45 -22.44 -0.61 10.11
CA LEU A 45 -23.00 0.70 9.79
C LEU A 45 -22.16 1.43 8.72
N ASN A 46 -20.84 1.38 8.80
CA ASN A 46 -19.98 1.94 7.73
C ASN A 46 -20.19 1.22 6.39
N TYR A 47 -20.35 -0.12 6.39
CA TYR A 47 -20.67 -0.86 5.16
C TYR A 47 -21.98 -0.40 4.52
N ILE A 48 -23.00 -0.09 5.31
CA ILE A 48 -24.27 0.44 4.78
C ILE A 48 -24.01 1.78 4.05
N PHE A 49 -23.24 2.68 4.65
CA PHE A 49 -22.90 3.97 4.01
C PHE A 49 -22.06 3.78 2.74
N ILE A 50 -21.16 2.79 2.72
CA ILE A 50 -20.36 2.43 1.53
C ILE A 50 -21.28 1.94 0.41
N LEU A 51 -22.19 1.02 0.73
CA LEU A 51 -23.14 0.45 -0.26
C LEU A 51 -24.10 1.53 -0.82
N LEU A 52 -24.42 2.53 -0.01
CA LEU A 52 -25.22 3.69 -0.45
C LEU A 52 -24.40 4.73 -1.23
N GLY A 53 -23.11 4.56 -1.41
CA GLY A 53 -22.22 5.55 -2.05
C GLY A 53 -22.09 6.85 -1.27
N LYS A 54 -22.25 6.82 0.07
CA LYS A 54 -22.27 7.99 0.96
C LYS A 54 -21.32 7.86 2.14
N TYR A 55 -20.18 7.21 1.95
CA TYR A 55 -19.25 6.97 3.06
C TYR A 55 -18.73 8.27 3.69
N SER A 56 -18.50 9.31 2.91
CA SER A 56 -18.06 10.62 3.42
C SER A 56 -19.01 11.19 4.48
N ALA A 57 -20.30 10.89 4.40
CA ALA A 57 -21.32 11.30 5.37
C ALA A 57 -21.46 10.35 6.57
N SER A 58 -20.74 9.23 6.62
CA SER A 58 -20.88 8.27 7.73
C SER A 58 -20.43 8.88 9.07
N PRO A 59 -21.28 8.90 10.11
CA PRO A 59 -20.91 9.34 11.45
C PRO A 59 -20.15 8.25 12.25
N PHE A 60 -20.09 7.03 11.73
CA PHE A 60 -19.55 5.85 12.41
C PHE A 60 -18.06 5.61 12.15
N LYS A 61 -17.38 6.56 11.48
CA LYS A 61 -15.94 6.51 11.24
C LYS A 61 -15.17 6.55 12.55
N SER A 62 -14.18 5.65 12.70
CA SER A 62 -13.23 5.69 13.80
C SER A 62 -12.37 6.97 13.75
N TYR A 63 -11.60 7.22 14.81
CA TYR A 63 -10.67 8.35 14.83
C TYR A 63 -9.66 8.28 13.68
N ILE A 64 -9.06 7.12 13.46
CA ILE A 64 -8.08 6.91 12.37
C ILE A 64 -8.76 7.09 11.01
N ALA A 65 -9.95 6.51 10.82
CA ALA A 65 -10.69 6.67 9.58
C ALA A 65 -11.03 8.14 9.28
N ARG A 66 -11.41 8.93 10.31
CA ARG A 66 -11.64 10.37 10.15
C ARG A 66 -10.37 11.13 9.76
N ALA A 67 -9.22 10.76 10.35
CA ALA A 67 -7.94 11.39 10.00
C ALA A 67 -7.58 11.16 8.54
N TYR A 68 -7.80 9.95 8.00
CA TYR A 68 -7.55 9.64 6.60
C TYR A 68 -8.61 10.22 5.64
N GLU A 69 -9.82 10.53 6.12
CA GLU A 69 -10.84 11.23 5.32
C GLU A 69 -10.65 12.76 5.34
N ALA A 70 -9.97 13.31 6.33
CA ALA A 70 -9.84 14.75 6.52
C ALA A 70 -9.31 15.54 5.29
N PRO A 71 -8.39 15.00 4.45
CA PRO A 71 -7.95 15.68 3.24
C PRO A 71 -9.00 15.79 2.13
N PHE A 72 -10.14 15.10 2.26
CA PHE A 72 -11.17 14.99 1.23
C PHE A 72 -12.48 15.61 1.71
N PRO A 73 -12.71 16.94 1.47
CA PRO A 73 -13.93 17.62 1.91
C PRO A 73 -15.22 16.99 1.37
N ASP A 74 -15.16 16.46 0.16
CA ASP A 74 -16.24 15.74 -0.50
C ASP A 74 -15.68 14.70 -1.50
N PRO A 75 -16.53 13.84 -2.12
CA PRO A 75 -16.08 12.80 -3.04
C PRO A 75 -15.27 13.28 -4.25
N THR A 76 -15.45 14.52 -4.70
CA THR A 76 -14.75 15.05 -5.89
C THR A 76 -13.23 15.16 -5.65
N TYR A 77 -12.80 15.32 -4.41
CA TYR A 77 -11.39 15.35 -4.02
C TYR A 77 -10.73 13.96 -3.99
N LYS A 78 -11.51 12.88 -4.14
CA LYS A 78 -11.02 11.49 -4.07
C LYS A 78 -10.50 10.94 -5.42
N MET A 79 -10.47 11.73 -6.49
CA MET A 79 -10.05 11.27 -7.82
C MET A 79 -8.62 10.70 -7.81
N GLY A 80 -7.67 11.33 -7.09
CA GLY A 80 -6.29 10.84 -6.97
C GLY A 80 -6.23 9.42 -6.40
N PRO A 81 -6.72 9.16 -5.17
CA PRO A 81 -6.78 7.82 -4.60
C PRO A 81 -7.55 6.80 -5.45
N ARG A 82 -8.59 7.20 -6.16
CA ARG A 82 -9.37 6.34 -7.07
C ARG A 82 -8.55 5.91 -8.28
N ALA A 83 -7.79 6.83 -8.87
CA ALA A 83 -6.97 6.58 -10.05
C ALA A 83 -5.67 5.83 -9.74
N MET A 84 -5.10 6.02 -8.53
CA MET A 84 -3.78 5.51 -8.16
C MET A 84 -3.59 4.01 -8.39
N PRO A 85 -4.51 3.10 -8.04
CA PRO A 85 -4.34 1.68 -8.32
C PRO A 85 -4.23 1.35 -9.82
N SER A 86 -4.83 2.16 -10.69
CA SER A 86 -4.77 1.96 -12.15
C SER A 86 -3.38 2.23 -12.75
N HIS A 87 -2.51 2.93 -12.01
CA HIS A 87 -1.12 3.14 -12.42
C HIS A 87 -0.23 1.92 -12.18
N VAL A 88 -0.70 0.90 -11.46
CA VAL A 88 -0.02 -0.39 -11.40
C VAL A 88 -0.40 -1.19 -12.65
N PRO A 89 0.52 -1.40 -13.61
CA PRO A 89 0.18 -2.02 -14.88
C PRO A 89 -0.20 -3.49 -14.68
N THR A 90 -1.38 -3.87 -15.14
CA THR A 90 -1.87 -5.26 -15.21
C THR A 90 -1.68 -5.86 -16.60
N VAL A 91 -1.41 -4.99 -17.57
CA VAL A 91 -1.04 -5.33 -18.95
C VAL A 91 0.16 -4.45 -19.35
N PRO A 92 0.97 -4.85 -20.34
CA PRO A 92 2.05 -4.00 -20.84
C PRO A 92 1.51 -2.63 -21.27
N ASP A 93 2.14 -1.58 -20.79
CA ASP A 93 1.81 -0.18 -21.10
C ASP A 93 3.08 0.66 -21.36
N GLN A 94 2.91 1.95 -21.58
CA GLN A 94 4.02 2.87 -21.85
C GLN A 94 5.05 3.00 -20.72
N SER A 95 4.69 2.65 -19.47
CA SER A 95 5.62 2.71 -18.33
C SER A 95 6.62 1.55 -18.31
N LEU A 96 6.41 0.51 -19.12
CA LEU A 96 7.22 -0.71 -19.12
C LEU A 96 8.69 -0.42 -19.44
N GLU A 97 8.95 0.46 -20.38
CA GLU A 97 10.32 0.84 -20.75
C GLU A 97 11.04 1.52 -19.59
N GLU A 98 10.38 2.43 -18.89
CA GLU A 98 10.98 3.11 -17.75
C GLU A 98 11.18 2.16 -16.56
N GLN A 99 10.30 1.17 -16.38
CA GLN A 99 10.49 0.12 -15.39
C GLN A 99 11.71 -0.76 -15.72
N ARG A 100 11.96 -1.07 -16.99
CA ARG A 100 13.16 -1.80 -17.43
C ARG A 100 14.43 -1.01 -17.13
N LYS A 101 14.46 0.27 -17.46
CA LYS A 101 15.59 1.16 -17.14
C LYS A 101 15.84 1.24 -15.64
N ALA A 102 14.78 1.33 -14.84
CA ALA A 102 14.91 1.32 -13.38
C ALA A 102 15.51 0.00 -12.86
N ARG A 103 15.09 -1.15 -13.40
CA ARG A 103 15.68 -2.45 -13.07
C ARG A 103 17.16 -2.56 -13.44
N GLU A 104 17.53 -2.11 -14.64
CA GLU A 104 18.91 -2.04 -15.09
C GLU A 104 19.75 -1.16 -14.16
N PHE A 105 19.24 0.02 -13.80
CA PHE A 105 19.89 0.91 -12.84
C PHE A 105 20.13 0.24 -11.49
N PHE A 106 19.12 -0.39 -10.90
CA PHE A 106 19.26 -1.04 -9.59
C PHE A 106 20.11 -2.33 -9.66
N SER A 107 20.21 -3.00 -10.80
CA SER A 107 21.06 -4.17 -10.95
C SER A 107 22.56 -3.86 -10.82
N THR A 108 22.94 -2.61 -11.07
CA THR A 108 24.32 -2.10 -10.96
C THR A 108 24.52 -1.17 -9.77
N TRP A 109 23.52 -1.07 -8.87
CA TRP A 109 23.56 -0.19 -7.71
C TRP A 109 24.60 -0.69 -6.70
N ASP A 110 25.62 0.13 -6.43
CA ASP A 110 26.77 -0.18 -5.56
C ASP A 110 26.75 0.49 -4.19
N LYS A 111 25.76 1.37 -3.96
CA LYS A 111 25.60 2.09 -2.69
C LYS A 111 24.75 1.29 -1.69
N PRO A 112 24.82 1.65 -0.40
CA PRO A 112 24.00 1.00 0.61
C PRO A 112 22.52 0.99 0.23
N PHE A 113 21.88 -0.16 0.35
CA PHE A 113 20.46 -0.37 0.10
C PHE A 113 19.87 -1.31 1.16
N LEU A 114 18.85 -0.85 1.87
CA LEU A 114 18.13 -1.65 2.86
C LEU A 114 16.74 -1.98 2.37
N SER A 115 16.43 -3.27 2.28
CA SER A 115 15.09 -3.79 1.99
C SER A 115 14.40 -4.14 3.30
N VAL A 116 13.26 -3.50 3.60
CA VAL A 116 12.48 -3.73 4.82
C VAL A 116 11.08 -4.18 4.47
N PHE A 117 10.69 -5.35 4.96
CA PHE A 117 9.36 -5.92 4.78
C PHE A 117 8.77 -6.37 6.12
N ALA A 118 7.45 -6.31 6.26
CA ALA A 118 6.78 -6.77 7.47
C ALA A 118 6.81 -8.30 7.62
N GLY A 119 6.77 -9.02 6.50
CA GLY A 119 6.70 -10.49 6.46
C GLY A 119 5.29 -11.06 6.59
N ASP A 120 4.40 -10.36 7.27
CA ASP A 120 2.98 -10.70 7.44
C ASP A 120 2.03 -9.77 6.65
N ASP A 121 2.57 -8.96 5.73
CA ASP A 121 1.79 -8.05 4.88
C ASP A 121 1.11 -8.82 3.74
N PRO A 122 -0.23 -8.86 3.69
CA PRO A 122 -0.96 -9.59 2.66
C PRO A 122 -0.89 -8.93 1.27
N VAL A 123 -0.43 -7.67 1.18
CA VAL A 123 -0.39 -6.90 -0.07
C VAL A 123 0.96 -7.08 -0.77
N THR A 124 2.07 -7.00 -0.01
CA THR A 124 3.43 -7.06 -0.57
C THR A 124 4.15 -8.39 -0.32
N ASN A 125 3.45 -9.40 0.20
CA ASN A 125 4.02 -10.72 0.42
C ASN A 125 4.58 -11.31 -0.89
N GLY A 126 5.86 -11.70 -0.85
CA GLY A 126 6.59 -12.26 -1.99
C GLY A 126 7.33 -11.23 -2.87
N ILE A 127 7.05 -9.92 -2.74
CA ILE A 127 7.75 -8.87 -3.51
C ILE A 127 9.19 -8.70 -3.03
N GLU A 128 9.51 -9.00 -1.77
CA GLU A 128 10.86 -8.86 -1.23
C GLU A 128 11.90 -9.60 -2.07
N LYS A 129 11.59 -10.83 -2.49
CA LYS A 129 12.47 -11.61 -3.34
C LYS A 129 12.77 -10.90 -4.66
N ASP A 130 11.76 -10.32 -5.30
CA ASP A 130 11.92 -9.57 -6.54
C ASP A 130 12.79 -8.31 -6.35
N VAL A 131 12.69 -7.64 -5.19
CA VAL A 131 13.55 -6.48 -4.85
C VAL A 131 15.00 -6.90 -4.68
N LEU A 132 15.26 -8.00 -3.97
CA LEU A 132 16.61 -8.51 -3.74
C LEU A 132 17.25 -9.06 -5.03
N GLU A 133 16.46 -9.69 -5.91
CA GLU A 133 16.92 -10.09 -7.24
C GLU A 133 17.22 -8.88 -8.15
N MET A 134 16.43 -7.80 -8.04
CA MET A 134 16.63 -6.57 -8.81
C MET A 134 17.87 -5.80 -8.37
N CYS A 135 18.14 -5.75 -7.08
CA CYS A 135 19.26 -5.02 -6.48
C CYS A 135 20.15 -5.99 -5.66
N PRO A 136 21.15 -6.65 -6.29
CA PRO A 136 21.98 -7.67 -5.63
C PRO A 136 22.77 -7.16 -4.43
N ASN A 137 23.00 -5.83 -4.34
CA ASN A 137 23.68 -5.20 -3.21
C ASN A 137 22.72 -4.86 -2.05
N ALA A 138 21.42 -5.13 -2.18
CA ALA A 138 20.45 -4.87 -1.13
C ALA A 138 20.65 -5.84 0.05
N LYS A 139 20.62 -5.28 1.27
CA LYS A 139 20.54 -6.04 2.52
C LYS A 139 19.07 -6.20 2.91
N SER A 140 18.64 -7.43 3.22
CA SER A 140 17.33 -7.67 3.79
C SER A 140 17.37 -7.43 5.30
N ALA A 141 16.48 -6.59 5.82
CA ALA A 141 16.27 -6.46 7.26
C ALA A 141 15.46 -7.63 7.82
N PRO A 142 15.57 -7.93 9.11
CA PRO A 142 14.66 -8.87 9.78
C PRO A 142 13.20 -8.40 9.63
N HIS A 143 12.28 -9.32 9.41
CA HIS A 143 10.86 -9.02 9.36
C HIS A 143 10.36 -8.55 10.74
N ILE A 144 9.71 -7.38 10.78
CA ILE A 144 9.25 -6.77 12.04
C ILE A 144 7.78 -7.02 12.34
N GLY A 145 7.04 -7.65 11.40
CA GLY A 145 5.59 -7.81 11.49
C GLY A 145 4.84 -6.50 11.36
N GLY A 146 3.54 -6.52 11.64
CA GLY A 146 2.71 -5.32 11.69
C GLY A 146 1.85 -5.05 10.46
N GLY A 147 1.84 -5.95 9.48
CA GLY A 147 1.00 -5.87 8.27
C GLY A 147 1.42 -4.80 7.29
N HIS A 148 0.51 -4.41 6.39
CA HIS A 148 0.78 -3.45 5.31
C HIS A 148 1.18 -2.04 5.80
N PHE A 149 0.70 -1.65 6.97
CA PHE A 149 0.99 -0.35 7.57
C PHE A 149 1.95 -0.46 8.76
N TYR A 150 3.03 -1.25 8.63
CA TYR A 150 3.99 -1.47 9.71
C TYR A 150 4.69 -0.18 10.19
N GLN A 151 4.79 0.86 9.35
CA GLN A 151 5.24 2.19 9.78
C GLN A 151 4.34 2.81 10.85
N TRP A 152 3.09 2.41 10.94
CA TRP A 152 2.13 2.80 11.98
C TRP A 152 2.10 1.83 13.16
N THR A 153 2.11 0.53 12.87
CA THR A 153 1.95 -0.52 13.89
C THR A 153 3.25 -0.90 14.58
N ARG A 154 4.41 -0.64 13.94
CA ARG A 154 5.78 -0.94 14.41
C ARG A 154 6.74 0.25 14.22
N PRO A 155 6.36 1.49 14.60
CA PRO A 155 7.17 2.67 14.31
C PRO A 155 8.54 2.63 15.01
N LYS A 156 8.61 2.04 16.21
CA LYS A 156 9.84 1.96 16.98
C LYS A 156 10.84 1.01 16.33
N GLU A 157 10.42 -0.21 16.03
CA GLU A 157 11.24 -1.23 15.39
C GLU A 157 11.74 -0.75 14.02
N LEU A 158 10.88 -0.14 13.23
CA LEU A 158 11.26 0.45 11.95
C LEU A 158 12.30 1.56 12.11
N SER A 159 12.09 2.47 13.08
CA SER A 159 13.02 3.58 13.32
C SER A 159 14.39 3.07 13.78
N GLU A 160 14.45 2.05 14.63
CA GLU A 160 15.70 1.44 15.08
C GLU A 160 16.47 0.81 13.91
N LEU A 161 15.79 0.09 13.01
CA LEU A 161 16.40 -0.48 11.80
C LEU A 161 17.00 0.61 10.90
N LEU A 162 16.24 1.68 10.63
CA LEU A 162 16.69 2.78 9.79
C LEU A 162 17.88 3.55 10.39
N ILE A 163 17.83 3.84 11.71
CA ILE A 163 18.90 4.53 12.41
C ILE A 163 20.19 3.69 12.40
N ASN A 164 20.08 2.39 12.64
CA ASN A 164 21.24 1.49 12.61
C ASN A 164 21.84 1.43 11.22
N PHE A 165 21.01 1.27 10.18
CA PHE A 165 21.47 1.26 8.80
C PHE A 165 22.21 2.56 8.41
N ILE A 166 21.69 3.73 8.81
CA ILE A 166 22.34 5.02 8.55
C ILE A 166 23.69 5.14 9.28
N LYS A 167 23.80 4.61 10.51
CA LYS A 167 25.05 4.67 11.28
C LYS A 167 26.14 3.72 10.76
N GLU A 168 25.74 2.65 10.09
CA GLU A 168 26.66 1.63 9.56
C GLU A 168 27.20 1.97 8.15
N ASN A 169 26.60 2.95 7.47
CA ASN A 169 26.91 3.33 6.10
C ASN A 169 27.11 4.84 5.94
#